data_6a6812509b1eed5f397b3f2118a8ca22
#
_entry.id   6a6812509b1eed5f397b3f2118a8ca22
#
_cell.length_a   1.000
_cell.length_b   1.000
_cell.length_c   1.000
_cell.angle_alpha   90.00
_cell.angle_beta   90.00
_cell.angle_gamma   90.00
#
_symmetry.space_group_name_H-M   'P 1'
#
loop_
_entity.id
_entity.type
_entity.pdbx_description
1 polymer ?
#
loop_
_entity_poly.entity_id
_entity_poly.type
_entity_poly.pdbx_seq_one_letter_code
_entity_poly.pdbx_strand_id
1 'polypeptide(L)'
;DHVVEVGGPGTLPQSINAVAIAGHIALIGVLTGSEGEIPTAKLMAKQARLQGLIVGSCDHQKDFVRALETNGVKPVIDKTFALEELADAFRYEESGTHFGKICVEF
;
A
#
# COMPACT_ATOMS: atom_id res chain seq x y z
N ASP A 1 3.15 -13.70 -7.35
CA ASP A 1 2.41 -13.25 -8.55
C ASP A 1 2.19 -11.74 -8.54
N HIS A 2 1.80 -11.18 -7.40
CA HIS A 2 1.58 -9.75 -7.22
C HIS A 2 2.50 -9.19 -6.14
N VAL A 3 3.05 -8.00 -6.38
CA VAL A 3 3.81 -7.21 -5.42
C VAL A 3 3.11 -5.87 -5.23
N VAL A 4 2.88 -5.49 -3.98
CA VAL A 4 2.40 -4.15 -3.61
C VAL A 4 3.62 -3.33 -3.22
N GLU A 5 3.99 -2.36 -4.05
CA GLU A 5 5.20 -1.55 -3.92
C GLU A 5 4.84 -0.18 -3.35
N VAL A 6 5.22 0.06 -2.12
CA VAL A 6 4.91 1.31 -1.39
C VAL A 6 6.12 2.21 -1.19
N GLY A 7 7.33 1.65 -1.31
CA GLY A 7 8.57 2.38 -1.03
C GLY A 7 9.03 3.27 -2.17
N GLY A 8 8.79 2.87 -3.40
CA GLY A 8 9.28 3.59 -4.57
C GLY A 8 10.71 3.23 -4.96
N PRO A 9 11.55 4.18 -5.42
CA PRO A 9 12.83 3.89 -6.06
C PRO A 9 13.80 3.10 -5.16
N GLY A 10 13.77 3.28 -3.86
CA GLY A 10 14.66 2.57 -2.93
C GLY A 10 14.33 1.09 -2.75
N THR A 11 13.11 0.66 -3.03
CA THR A 11 12.66 -0.74 -2.88
C THR A 11 12.22 -1.39 -4.19
N LEU A 12 11.91 -0.63 -5.22
CA LEU A 12 11.46 -1.13 -6.51
C LEU A 12 12.42 -2.15 -7.16
N PRO A 13 13.77 -2.00 -7.09
CA PRO A 13 14.68 -3.03 -7.59
C PRO A 13 14.52 -4.40 -6.90
N GLN A 14 14.20 -4.40 -5.61
CA GLN A 14 13.93 -5.62 -4.83
C GLN A 14 12.58 -6.22 -5.24
N SER A 15 11.56 -5.40 -5.44
CA SER A 15 10.25 -5.81 -5.94
C SER A 15 10.35 -6.46 -7.32
N ILE A 16 11.17 -5.91 -8.23
CA ILE A 16 11.44 -6.49 -9.55
C ILE A 16 12.16 -7.85 -9.42
N ASN A 17 13.06 -7.99 -8.46
CA ASN A 17 13.72 -9.28 -8.22
C ASN A 17 12.74 -10.32 -7.65
N ALA A 18 11.84 -9.92 -6.77
CA ALA A 18 10.92 -10.80 -6.06
C ALA A 18 9.72 -11.24 -6.91
N VAL A 19 9.24 -10.41 -7.83
CA VAL A 19 8.07 -10.72 -8.64
C VAL A 19 8.30 -11.98 -9.50
N ALA A 20 7.28 -12.81 -9.66
CA ALA A 20 7.31 -13.96 -10.53
C ALA A 20 7.44 -13.55 -12.03
N ILE A 21 7.86 -14.49 -12.88
CA ILE A 21 7.81 -14.27 -14.33
C ILE A 21 6.36 -13.99 -14.75
N ALA A 22 6.16 -12.99 -15.59
CA ALA A 22 4.86 -12.46 -16.01
C ALA A 22 3.98 -11.91 -14.84
N GLY A 23 4.57 -11.69 -13.67
CA GLY A 23 3.86 -11.14 -12.51
C GLY A 23 3.58 -9.64 -12.61
N HIS A 24 2.94 -9.11 -11.59
CA HIS A 24 2.47 -7.72 -11.55
C HIS A 24 3.00 -7.00 -10.32
N ILE A 25 3.55 -5.81 -10.53
CA ILE A 25 3.98 -4.88 -9.48
C ILE A 25 3.04 -3.68 -9.51
N ALA A 26 2.28 -3.49 -8.44
CA ALA A 26 1.43 -2.33 -8.22
C ALA A 26 2.24 -1.27 -7.46
N LEU A 27 2.71 -0.23 -8.15
CA LEU A 27 3.45 0.87 -7.55
C LEU A 27 2.46 1.91 -7.03
N ILE A 28 2.30 1.97 -5.72
CA ILE A 28 1.32 2.83 -5.04
C ILE A 28 1.94 3.85 -4.09
N GLY A 29 3.25 3.80 -3.88
CA GLY A 29 3.92 4.73 -2.98
C GLY A 29 5.34 5.08 -3.40
N VAL A 30 5.82 6.19 -2.87
CA VAL A 30 7.14 6.77 -3.14
C VAL A 30 7.84 7.19 -1.84
N LEU A 31 7.72 6.39 -0.79
CA LEU A 31 8.22 6.71 0.55
C LEU A 31 9.74 6.96 0.60
N THR A 32 10.50 6.36 -0.32
CA THR A 32 11.97 6.52 -0.40
C THR A 32 12.42 7.58 -1.42
N GLY A 33 11.48 8.27 -2.03
CA GLY A 33 11.75 9.33 -3.02
C GLY A 33 10.84 9.25 -4.24
N SER A 34 10.81 10.32 -5.03
CA SER A 34 9.99 10.44 -6.24
C SER A 34 10.71 9.97 -7.51
N GLU A 35 12.01 9.82 -7.47
CA GLU A 35 12.87 9.50 -8.63
C GLU A 35 13.96 8.50 -8.24
N GLY A 36 14.38 7.66 -9.20
CA GLY A 36 15.47 6.72 -9.00
C GLY A 36 15.70 5.78 -10.18
N GLU A 37 16.77 5.00 -10.12
CA GLU A 37 17.12 4.04 -11.15
C GLU A 37 16.28 2.76 -11.07
N ILE A 38 15.86 2.27 -12.22
CA ILE A 38 15.11 1.02 -12.33
C ILE A 38 15.93 0.03 -13.16
N PRO A 39 16.12 -1.23 -12.68
CA PRO A 39 16.81 -2.28 -13.45
C PRO A 39 15.92 -2.81 -14.60
N THR A 40 15.80 -2.03 -15.67
CA THR A 40 14.90 -2.29 -16.80
C THR A 40 15.15 -3.63 -17.47
N ALA A 41 16.42 -4.05 -17.60
CA ALA A 41 16.77 -5.36 -18.15
C ALA A 41 16.17 -6.52 -17.33
N LYS A 42 16.15 -6.40 -15.99
CA LYS A 42 15.53 -7.41 -15.12
C LYS A 42 14.00 -7.41 -15.26
N LEU A 43 13.39 -6.23 -15.32
CA LEU A 43 11.95 -6.09 -15.55
C LEU A 43 11.55 -6.75 -16.88
N MET A 44 12.31 -6.50 -17.94
CA MET A 44 12.13 -7.11 -19.27
C MET A 44 12.31 -8.63 -19.21
N ALA A 45 13.40 -9.12 -18.63
CA ALA A 45 13.67 -10.57 -18.54
C ALA A 45 12.59 -11.34 -17.78
N LYS A 46 11.95 -10.70 -16.80
CA LYS A 46 10.82 -11.27 -16.07
C LYS A 46 9.49 -11.11 -16.80
N GLN A 47 9.43 -10.38 -17.90
CA GLN A 47 8.16 -10.04 -18.58
C GLN A 47 7.10 -9.47 -17.61
N ALA A 48 7.56 -8.84 -16.54
CA ALA A 48 6.71 -8.35 -15.48
C ALA A 48 6.03 -7.04 -15.87
N ARG A 49 4.83 -6.83 -15.33
CA ARG A 49 4.09 -5.58 -15.49
C ARG A 49 4.34 -4.69 -14.27
N LEU A 50 4.75 -3.46 -14.51
CA LEU A 50 4.83 -2.40 -13.52
C LEU A 50 3.72 -1.39 -13.79
N GLN A 51 2.79 -1.23 -12.86
CA GLN A 51 1.63 -0.35 -12.99
C GLN A 51 1.62 0.67 -11.85
N GLY A 52 1.73 1.96 -12.22
CA GLY A 52 1.48 3.05 -11.27
C GLY A 52 0.01 3.18 -10.94
N LEU A 53 -0.30 3.32 -9.66
CA LEU A 53 -1.65 3.53 -9.14
C LEU A 53 -1.62 4.72 -8.18
N ILE A 54 -2.66 5.55 -8.26
CA ILE A 54 -2.81 6.65 -7.33
C ILE A 54 -4.13 6.55 -6.61
N VAL A 55 -4.82 6.48 -6.02
CA VAL A 55 -6.14 6.32 -5.36
C VAL A 55 -7.15 5.51 -6.19
N GLY A 56 -8.33 5.39 -5.69
CA GLY A 56 -9.48 4.75 -6.34
C GLY A 56 -10.72 5.65 -6.34
N SER A 57 -11.70 5.28 -7.16
CA SER A 57 -13.01 5.92 -7.18
C SER A 57 -13.90 5.42 -6.03
N CYS A 58 -15.02 6.10 -5.82
CA CYS A 58 -16.05 5.64 -4.88
C CYS A 58 -16.56 4.22 -5.23
N ASP A 59 -16.64 3.88 -6.51
CA ASP A 59 -17.08 2.54 -6.92
C ASP A 59 -16.00 1.49 -6.61
N HIS A 60 -14.71 1.79 -6.79
CA HIS A 60 -13.62 0.95 -6.32
C HIS A 60 -13.68 0.72 -4.80
N GLN A 61 -14.03 1.76 -4.04
CA GLN A 61 -14.20 1.64 -2.59
C GLN A 61 -15.35 0.70 -2.23
N LYS A 62 -16.50 0.81 -2.89
CA LYS A 62 -17.64 -0.09 -2.69
C LYS A 62 -17.31 -1.54 -3.04
N ASP A 63 -16.60 -1.74 -4.14
CA ASP A 63 -16.18 -3.08 -4.57
C ASP A 63 -15.16 -3.68 -3.60
N PHE A 64 -14.24 -2.85 -3.09
CA PHE A 64 -13.29 -3.27 -2.06
C PHE A 64 -13.98 -3.70 -0.76
N VAL A 65 -14.95 -2.91 -0.27
CA VAL A 65 -15.73 -3.27 0.92
C VAL A 65 -16.47 -4.58 0.72
N ARG A 66 -17.15 -4.76 -0.41
CA ARG A 66 -17.81 -6.04 -0.74
C ARG A 66 -16.83 -7.22 -0.78
N ALA A 67 -15.63 -7.01 -1.32
CA ALA A 67 -14.60 -8.05 -1.35
C ALA A 67 -14.12 -8.42 0.06
N LEU A 68 -13.91 -7.44 0.95
CA LEU A 68 -13.58 -7.69 2.35
C LEU A 68 -14.66 -8.49 3.07
N GLU A 69 -15.91 -8.08 2.93
CA GLU A 69 -17.07 -8.76 3.52
C GLU A 69 -17.21 -10.21 3.03
N THR A 70 -17.15 -10.40 1.70
CA THR A 70 -17.30 -11.73 1.08
C THR A 70 -16.21 -12.70 1.53
N ASN A 71 -14.99 -12.21 1.72
CA ASN A 71 -13.85 -13.03 2.12
C ASN A 71 -13.63 -13.07 3.64
N GLY A 72 -14.48 -12.41 4.43
CA GLY A 72 -14.35 -12.36 5.88
C GLY A 72 -13.08 -11.67 6.37
N VAL A 73 -12.48 -10.81 5.54
CA VAL A 73 -11.26 -10.08 5.89
C VAL A 73 -11.62 -8.89 6.78
N LYS A 74 -11.04 -8.85 7.97
CA LYS A 74 -11.20 -7.73 8.91
C LYS A 74 -9.90 -6.96 9.01
N PRO A 75 -9.90 -5.62 8.77
CA PRO A 75 -8.74 -4.79 9.04
C PRO A 75 -8.31 -4.90 10.51
N VAL A 76 -7.01 -4.91 10.74
CA VAL A 76 -6.48 -4.81 12.11
C VAL A 76 -6.63 -3.38 12.57
N ILE A 77 -7.40 -3.15 13.62
CA ILE A 77 -7.53 -1.85 14.28
C ILE A 77 -6.65 -1.88 15.53
N ASP A 78 -5.68 -0.99 15.57
CA ASP A 78 -4.73 -0.89 16.69
C ASP A 78 -5.33 -0.08 17.83
N LYS A 79 -5.84 1.11 17.52
CA LYS A 79 -6.45 2.00 18.50
C LYS A 79 -7.56 2.84 17.90
N THR A 80 -8.60 3.09 18.71
CA THR A 80 -9.69 4.00 18.37
C THR A 80 -9.65 5.20 19.34
N PHE A 81 -9.87 6.40 18.79
CA PHE A 81 -9.95 7.65 19.51
C PHE A 81 -11.33 8.27 19.34
N ALA A 82 -11.80 9.02 20.30
CA ALA A 82 -12.97 9.88 20.13
C ALA A 82 -12.62 11.09 19.23
N LEU A 83 -13.62 11.72 18.62
CA LEU A 83 -13.39 12.88 17.76
C LEU A 83 -12.67 14.03 18.50
N GLU A 84 -12.98 14.23 19.76
CA GLU A 84 -12.35 15.22 20.62
C GLU A 84 -10.85 14.97 20.83
N GLU A 85 -10.41 13.72 20.67
CA GLU A 85 -9.02 13.28 20.79
C GLU A 85 -8.28 13.24 19.46
N LEU A 86 -8.82 13.83 18.39
CA LEU A 86 -8.25 13.78 17.03
C LEU A 86 -6.77 14.20 16.99
N ALA A 87 -6.38 15.21 17.77
CA ALA A 87 -4.99 15.65 17.85
C ALA A 87 -4.07 14.56 18.43
N ASP A 88 -4.55 13.76 19.37
CA ASP A 88 -3.80 12.66 19.97
C ASP A 88 -3.73 11.47 19.00
N ALA A 89 -4.77 11.23 18.19
CA ALA A 89 -4.74 10.25 17.13
C ALA A 89 -3.62 10.55 16.12
N PHE A 90 -3.47 11.80 15.68
CA PHE A 90 -2.38 12.21 14.78
C PHE A 90 -0.99 12.09 15.43
N ARG A 91 -0.84 12.49 16.70
CA ARG A 91 0.43 12.30 17.42
C ARG A 91 0.80 10.82 17.54
N TYR A 92 -0.19 9.97 17.76
CA TYR A 92 0.00 8.54 17.82
C TYR A 92 0.42 7.96 16.46
N GLU A 93 -0.22 8.41 15.37
CA GLU A 93 0.17 8.04 14.01
C GLU A 93 1.62 8.47 13.71
N GLU A 94 1.97 9.72 14.04
CA GLU A 94 3.32 10.28 13.82
C GLU A 94 4.40 9.52 14.59
N SER A 95 4.08 8.96 15.77
CA SER A 95 5.02 8.16 16.56
C SER A 95 5.48 6.87 15.85
N GLY A 96 4.71 6.38 14.86
CA GLY A 96 5.00 5.16 14.13
C GLY A 96 4.98 3.88 14.98
N THR A 97 4.42 3.93 16.19
CA THR A 97 4.40 2.78 17.11
C THR A 97 3.19 1.86 16.93
N HIS A 98 2.20 2.29 16.15
CA HIS A 98 0.98 1.53 15.89
C HIS A 98 1.21 0.38 14.90
N PHE A 99 0.39 -0.67 15.01
CA PHE A 99 0.32 -1.77 14.05
C PHE A 99 -1.12 -1.96 13.54
N GLY A 100 -1.36 -1.59 12.30
CA GLY A 100 -2.69 -1.64 11.68
C GLY A 100 -3.30 -0.25 11.49
N LYS A 101 -4.58 -0.10 11.75
CA LYS A 101 -5.32 1.15 11.53
C LYS A 101 -5.61 1.88 12.82
N ILE A 102 -5.46 3.20 12.77
CA ILE A 102 -5.94 4.12 13.80
C ILE A 102 -7.32 4.60 13.35
N CYS A 103 -8.31 4.48 14.21
CA CYS A 103 -9.68 4.89 13.93
C CYS A 103 -10.08 6.09 14.79
N VAL A 104 -11.00 6.89 14.27
CA VAL A 104 -11.67 7.95 15.01
C VAL A 104 -13.17 7.69 14.93
N GLU A 105 -13.84 7.67 16.07
CA GLU A 105 -15.31 7.50 16.16
C GLU A 105 -15.98 8.85 16.46
N PHE A 106 -17.14 9.06 15.88
CA PHE A 106 -17.97 10.27 16.05
C PHE A 106 -19.46 9.95 15.94
#